data_037bc3ba0097a018046f81af420dd15c
#
_entry.id   037bc3ba0097a018046f81af420dd15c
#
_cell.length_a   1.000
_cell.length_b   1.000
_cell.length_c   1.000
_cell.angle_alpha   90.00
_cell.angle_beta   90.00
_cell.angle_gamma   90.00
#
_symmetry.space_group_name_H-M   'P 1'
#
loop_
_entity.id
_entity.type
_entity.pdbx_description
1 polymer ?
#
loop_
_entity_poly.entity_id
_entity_poly.type
_entity_poly.pdbx_seq_one_letter_code
_entity_poly.pdbx_strand_id
1 'polypeptide(L)'
;QRPMSQFAPALKKIEKLSGLEGKIVRPLSAALLPATDPEKNGLIKRKDLGMIRGRSRKEQLQMAKEFGIEDPPNAGGGCLLTDPAFSLRAKDLFKHIETPTTNDIDLLKIGRHFRLDKNSKLIVGRNKDENEMIEALALPNDILLEAKEHVGPIVLLRGENVDNHLEFSASVTLQIGRAHV
;
A
#
# COMPACT_ATOMS: atom_id res chain seq x y z
N GLN A 1 -15.10 2.43 9.70
CA GLN A 1 -15.93 2.73 8.52
C GLN A 1 -15.59 4.12 7.99
N ARG A 2 -15.39 4.25 6.67
CA ARG A 2 -15.12 5.55 6.03
C ARG A 2 -16.40 6.39 6.02
N PRO A 3 -16.38 7.67 6.47
CA PRO A 3 -17.57 8.49 6.57
C PRO A 3 -18.35 8.62 5.24
N MET A 4 -17.63 8.61 4.11
CA MET A 4 -18.22 8.87 2.80
C MET A 4 -18.75 7.63 2.07
N SER A 5 -18.36 6.40 2.46
CA SER A 5 -18.72 5.19 1.75
C SER A 5 -19.46 4.14 2.56
N GLN A 6 -19.51 4.31 3.89
CA GLN A 6 -20.10 3.32 4.80
C GLN A 6 -21.14 3.93 5.75
N PHE A 7 -21.79 5.03 5.37
CA PHE A 7 -22.94 5.58 6.04
C PHE A 7 -24.24 5.08 5.37
N ALA A 8 -25.33 5.07 6.10
CA ALA A 8 -26.57 4.42 5.68
C ALA A 8 -27.07 4.78 4.26
N PRO A 9 -27.05 6.06 3.82
CA PRO A 9 -27.42 6.41 2.45
C PRO A 9 -26.51 5.81 1.38
N ALA A 10 -25.20 5.74 1.62
CA ALA A 10 -24.25 5.13 0.69
C ALA A 10 -24.47 3.62 0.58
N LEU A 11 -24.71 2.94 1.70
CA LEU A 11 -25.02 1.52 1.72
C LEU A 11 -26.29 1.19 0.91
N LYS A 12 -27.36 1.98 1.09
CA LYS A 12 -28.61 1.85 0.30
C LYS A 12 -28.37 2.11 -1.18
N LYS A 13 -27.57 3.13 -1.53
CA LYS A 13 -27.25 3.44 -2.92
C LYS A 13 -26.49 2.29 -3.59
N ILE A 14 -25.54 1.66 -2.89
CA ILE A 14 -24.80 0.50 -3.37
C ILE A 14 -25.76 -0.67 -3.64
N GLU A 15 -26.64 -0.98 -2.70
CA GLU A 15 -27.65 -2.04 -2.85
C GLU A 15 -28.57 -1.81 -4.06
N LYS A 16 -29.05 -0.59 -4.23
CA LYS A 16 -29.89 -0.22 -5.36
C LYS A 16 -29.16 -0.31 -6.69
N LEU A 17 -27.93 0.22 -6.78
CA LEU A 17 -27.15 0.19 -8.03
C LEU A 17 -26.69 -1.21 -8.42
N SER A 18 -26.48 -2.10 -7.45
CA SER A 18 -26.11 -3.50 -7.69
C SER A 18 -27.31 -4.41 -8.00
N GLY A 19 -28.54 -3.94 -7.82
CA GLY A 19 -29.74 -4.79 -7.91
C GLY A 19 -29.87 -5.83 -6.79
N LEU A 20 -29.12 -5.66 -5.70
CA LEU A 20 -29.04 -6.59 -4.57
C LEU A 20 -29.67 -6.02 -3.30
N GLU A 21 -30.74 -5.23 -3.44
CA GLU A 21 -31.45 -4.65 -2.29
C GLU A 21 -31.93 -5.76 -1.34
N GLY A 22 -31.62 -5.59 -0.05
CA GLY A 22 -31.96 -6.57 0.99
C GLY A 22 -31.12 -7.86 0.98
N LYS A 23 -30.29 -8.11 -0.02
CA LYS A 23 -29.52 -9.37 -0.17
C LYS A 23 -28.08 -9.27 0.32
N ILE A 24 -27.55 -8.05 0.52
CA ILE A 24 -26.16 -7.85 0.93
C ILE A 24 -26.02 -7.94 2.44
N VAL A 25 -25.43 -9.02 2.94
CA VAL A 25 -25.08 -9.17 4.35
C VAL A 25 -23.71 -8.52 4.62
N ARG A 26 -23.62 -7.79 5.74
CA ARG A 26 -22.36 -7.19 6.24
C ARG A 26 -22.03 -7.80 7.59
N PRO A 27 -21.39 -8.97 7.64
CA PRO A 27 -21.32 -9.81 8.85
C PRO A 27 -20.83 -9.09 10.10
N LEU A 28 -19.80 -8.24 9.98
CA LEU A 28 -19.19 -7.55 11.12
C LEU A 28 -20.06 -6.42 11.72
N SER A 29 -21.07 -5.94 11.00
CA SER A 29 -21.90 -4.80 11.43
C SER A 29 -23.40 -5.03 11.20
N ALA A 30 -23.81 -6.23 10.82
CA ALA A 30 -25.17 -6.54 10.44
C ALA A 30 -26.18 -6.29 11.57
N ALA A 31 -25.80 -6.54 12.82
CA ALA A 31 -26.68 -6.31 13.97
C ALA A 31 -27.07 -4.85 14.16
N LEU A 32 -26.31 -3.90 13.56
CA LEU A 32 -26.60 -2.45 13.56
C LEU A 32 -27.42 -1.99 12.35
N LEU A 33 -27.74 -2.90 11.41
CA LEU A 33 -28.43 -2.61 10.15
C LEU A 33 -29.79 -3.31 10.11
N PRO A 34 -30.70 -2.91 9.21
CA PRO A 34 -31.94 -3.67 8.97
C PRO A 34 -31.64 -5.11 8.59
N ALA A 35 -32.54 -6.01 8.99
CA ALA A 35 -32.41 -7.43 8.65
C ALA A 35 -32.47 -7.64 7.14
N THR A 36 -31.56 -8.45 6.63
CA THR A 36 -31.46 -8.83 5.22
C THR A 36 -32.35 -10.02 4.90
N ASP A 37 -32.60 -10.28 3.61
CA ASP A 37 -33.42 -11.41 3.20
C ASP A 37 -32.82 -12.77 3.59
N PRO A 38 -31.48 -13.01 3.53
CA PRO A 38 -30.88 -14.21 4.10
C PRO A 38 -31.15 -14.42 5.59
N GLU A 39 -31.24 -13.36 6.38
CA GLU A 39 -31.59 -13.42 7.79
C GLU A 39 -33.07 -13.75 7.98
N LYS A 40 -33.98 -13.08 7.23
CA LYS A 40 -35.43 -13.34 7.29
C LYS A 40 -35.79 -14.73 6.85
N ASN A 41 -35.07 -15.28 5.88
CA ASN A 41 -35.27 -16.63 5.35
C ASN A 41 -34.59 -17.73 6.20
N GLY A 42 -33.94 -17.34 7.32
CA GLY A 42 -33.32 -18.30 8.24
C GLY A 42 -32.01 -18.93 7.74
N LEU A 43 -31.45 -18.44 6.61
CA LEU A 43 -30.16 -18.91 6.10
C LEU A 43 -29.00 -18.48 6.98
N ILE A 44 -29.13 -17.32 7.64
CA ILE A 44 -28.13 -16.76 8.56
C ILE A 44 -28.84 -16.35 9.84
N LYS A 45 -28.25 -16.71 10.97
CA LYS A 45 -28.80 -16.34 12.29
C LYS A 45 -28.21 -14.99 12.70
N ARG A 46 -29.04 -14.02 12.99
CA ARG A 46 -28.62 -12.67 13.40
C ARG A 46 -27.72 -12.65 14.63
N LYS A 47 -27.92 -13.59 15.56
CA LYS A 47 -27.09 -13.72 16.76
C LYS A 47 -25.60 -14.03 16.48
N ASP A 48 -25.32 -14.59 15.29
CA ASP A 48 -23.97 -14.96 14.87
C ASP A 48 -23.29 -13.79 14.09
N LEU A 49 -23.95 -12.64 14.00
CA LEU A 49 -23.48 -11.46 13.28
C LEU A 49 -22.98 -10.37 14.23
N GLY A 50 -21.95 -9.64 13.80
CA GLY A 50 -21.27 -8.63 14.62
C GLY A 50 -22.01 -7.30 14.71
N MET A 51 -21.62 -6.50 15.74
CA MET A 51 -22.11 -5.13 16.03
C MET A 51 -21.00 -4.09 15.89
N ILE A 52 -19.94 -4.36 15.14
CA ILE A 52 -18.78 -3.47 15.04
C ILE A 52 -19.17 -2.17 14.34
N ARG A 53 -18.89 -1.04 15.02
CA ARG A 53 -19.13 0.31 14.48
C ARG A 53 -17.91 1.21 14.71
N GLY A 54 -17.83 2.28 13.92
CA GLY A 54 -16.78 3.29 14.07
C GLY A 54 -15.51 2.96 13.30
N ARG A 55 -14.44 3.71 13.60
CA ARG A 55 -13.16 3.65 12.87
C ARG A 55 -12.12 2.75 13.54
N SER A 56 -12.36 2.37 14.80
CA SER A 56 -11.43 1.52 15.55
C SER A 56 -11.43 0.11 14.96
N ARG A 57 -10.23 -0.45 14.83
CA ARG A 57 -10.04 -1.85 14.44
C ARG A 57 -9.87 -2.77 15.65
N LYS A 58 -9.95 -2.24 16.87
CA LYS A 58 -9.65 -3.01 18.10
C LYS A 58 -10.47 -4.30 18.20
N GLU A 59 -11.79 -4.19 17.98
CA GLU A 59 -12.69 -5.35 18.00
C GLU A 59 -12.38 -6.34 16.87
N GLN A 60 -12.11 -5.85 15.65
CA GLN A 60 -11.74 -6.68 14.50
C GLN A 60 -10.43 -7.44 14.73
N LEU A 61 -9.43 -6.79 15.31
CA LEU A 61 -8.15 -7.42 15.63
C LEU A 61 -8.30 -8.45 16.76
N GLN A 62 -9.18 -8.17 17.72
CA GLN A 62 -9.50 -9.13 18.76
C GLN A 62 -10.17 -10.37 18.17
N MET A 63 -11.17 -10.21 17.30
CA MET A 63 -11.82 -11.32 16.59
C MET A 63 -10.82 -12.10 15.71
N ALA A 64 -9.93 -11.43 15.00
CA ALA A 64 -8.90 -12.09 14.20
C ALA A 64 -8.04 -13.01 15.06
N LYS A 65 -7.66 -12.56 16.26
CA LYS A 65 -6.90 -13.34 17.23
C LYS A 65 -7.67 -14.56 17.73
N GLU A 66 -8.97 -14.38 18.03
CA GLU A 66 -9.87 -15.48 18.46
C GLU A 66 -10.07 -16.52 17.37
N PHE A 67 -10.06 -16.12 16.10
CA PHE A 67 -10.14 -17.01 14.94
C PHE A 67 -8.78 -17.54 14.46
N GLY A 68 -7.68 -17.26 15.14
CA GLY A 68 -6.36 -17.75 14.77
C GLY A 68 -5.80 -17.12 13.48
N ILE A 69 -6.26 -15.92 13.12
CA ILE A 69 -5.73 -15.17 11.96
C ILE A 69 -4.50 -14.40 12.43
N GLU A 70 -3.31 -14.88 12.07
CA GLU A 70 -2.04 -14.34 12.53
C GLU A 70 -1.71 -13.00 11.85
N ASP A 71 -2.00 -12.85 10.55
CA ASP A 71 -1.74 -11.63 9.77
C ASP A 71 -3.04 -11.06 9.16
N PRO A 72 -3.86 -10.36 9.97
CA PRO A 72 -5.08 -9.75 9.45
C PRO A 72 -4.75 -8.59 8.51
N PRO A 73 -5.31 -8.55 7.30
CA PRO A 73 -5.01 -7.52 6.32
C PRO A 73 -5.27 -6.12 6.87
N ASN A 74 -4.50 -5.17 6.43
CA ASN A 74 -4.68 -3.75 6.80
C ASN A 74 -6.09 -3.26 6.51
N ALA A 75 -6.53 -2.24 7.26
CA ALA A 75 -7.86 -1.68 7.07
C ALA A 75 -8.11 -1.39 5.59
N GLY A 76 -9.23 -1.86 5.06
CA GLY A 76 -9.67 -1.62 3.67
C GLY A 76 -9.89 -0.14 3.31
N GLY A 77 -9.07 0.70 3.86
CA GLY A 77 -8.95 2.11 3.67
C GLY A 77 -7.54 2.52 3.29
N GLY A 78 -6.61 1.57 3.37
CA GLY A 78 -5.21 1.76 3.04
C GLY A 78 -4.87 1.40 1.60
N CYS A 79 -5.71 1.75 0.62
CA CYS A 79 -5.21 1.78 -0.75
C CYS A 79 -4.00 2.71 -0.77
N LEU A 80 -2.84 2.21 -1.11
CA LEU A 80 -1.61 3.01 -1.21
C LEU A 80 -1.79 4.27 -2.07
N LEU A 81 -2.69 4.23 -3.04
CA LEU A 81 -3.05 5.40 -3.85
C LEU A 81 -3.70 6.54 -3.03
N THR A 82 -4.15 6.29 -1.80
CA THR A 82 -4.62 7.36 -0.90
C THR A 82 -3.50 7.99 -0.07
N ASP A 83 -2.31 7.41 -0.07
CA ASP A 83 -1.10 8.03 0.45
C ASP A 83 -0.56 9.05 -0.56
N PRO A 84 -0.42 10.33 -0.16
CA PRO A 84 0.01 11.38 -1.09
C PRO A 84 1.39 11.11 -1.70
N ALA A 85 2.34 10.59 -0.91
CA ALA A 85 3.70 10.34 -1.38
C ALA A 85 3.73 9.18 -2.38
N PHE A 86 3.01 8.09 -2.09
CA PHE A 86 2.87 6.98 -3.04
C PHE A 86 2.15 7.41 -4.31
N SER A 87 1.06 8.20 -4.18
CA SER A 87 0.31 8.70 -5.34
C SER A 87 1.15 9.57 -6.26
N LEU A 88 2.05 10.40 -5.70
CA LEU A 88 2.98 11.21 -6.49
C LEU A 88 4.00 10.33 -7.24
N ARG A 89 4.57 9.34 -6.57
CA ARG A 89 5.50 8.37 -7.19
C ARG A 89 4.83 7.55 -8.29
N ALA A 90 3.57 7.13 -8.06
CA ALA A 90 2.79 6.41 -9.07
C ALA A 90 2.50 7.30 -10.30
N LYS A 91 2.10 8.55 -10.09
CA LYS A 91 1.91 9.51 -11.19
C LYS A 91 3.18 9.74 -12.00
N ASP A 92 4.33 9.85 -11.33
CA ASP A 92 5.62 9.97 -12.01
C ASP A 92 5.93 8.71 -12.83
N LEU A 93 5.71 7.52 -12.27
CA LEU A 93 5.92 6.25 -12.98
C LEU A 93 5.10 6.17 -14.26
N PHE A 94 3.77 6.34 -14.16
CA PHE A 94 2.86 6.28 -15.32
C PHE A 94 3.05 7.39 -16.35
N LYS A 95 3.70 8.48 -15.98
CA LYS A 95 4.07 9.56 -16.91
C LYS A 95 5.26 9.15 -17.78
N HIS A 96 6.17 8.32 -17.29
CA HIS A 96 7.45 8.03 -17.93
C HIS A 96 7.55 6.59 -18.45
N ILE A 97 6.74 5.67 -17.95
CA ILE A 97 6.71 4.26 -18.38
C ILE A 97 5.30 3.92 -18.84
N GLU A 98 5.16 3.58 -20.10
CA GLU A 98 3.86 3.27 -20.71
C GLU A 98 3.26 1.97 -20.17
N THR A 99 4.09 0.94 -19.98
CA THR A 99 3.70 -0.36 -19.45
C THR A 99 4.56 -0.74 -18.23
N PRO A 100 4.24 -0.21 -17.03
CA PRO A 100 4.96 -0.56 -15.82
C PRO A 100 4.81 -2.04 -15.46
N THR A 101 5.87 -2.64 -14.98
CA THR A 101 5.90 -4.01 -14.46
C THR A 101 5.46 -4.06 -12.99
N THR A 102 5.18 -5.27 -12.48
CA THR A 102 4.93 -5.48 -11.05
C THR A 102 6.13 -5.01 -10.20
N ASN A 103 7.36 -5.27 -10.67
CA ASN A 103 8.59 -4.83 -10.02
C ASN A 103 8.66 -3.30 -9.87
N ASP A 104 8.26 -2.55 -10.91
CA ASP A 104 8.21 -1.08 -10.84
C ASP A 104 7.20 -0.57 -9.80
N ILE A 105 6.06 -1.25 -9.69
CA ILE A 105 5.03 -0.92 -8.69
C ILE A 105 5.50 -1.26 -7.27
N ASP A 106 6.19 -2.39 -7.09
CA ASP A 106 6.71 -2.79 -5.79
C ASP A 106 7.78 -1.83 -5.28
N LEU A 107 8.66 -1.35 -6.16
CA LEU A 107 9.63 -0.31 -5.83
C LEU A 107 8.99 1.00 -5.34
N LEU A 108 7.77 1.36 -5.82
CA LEU A 108 7.10 2.57 -5.35
C LEU A 108 6.76 2.55 -3.85
N LYS A 109 6.70 1.37 -3.25
CA LYS A 109 6.33 1.18 -1.84
C LYS A 109 7.47 1.54 -0.87
N ILE A 110 8.72 1.52 -1.35
CA ILE A 110 9.93 1.63 -0.54
C ILE A 110 10.80 2.81 -0.98
N GLY A 111 11.65 3.27 -0.09
CA GLY A 111 12.66 4.28 -0.36
C GLY A 111 12.13 5.70 -0.63
N ARG A 112 13.09 6.58 -0.89
CA ARG A 112 12.89 7.93 -1.41
C ARG A 112 13.20 7.92 -2.89
N HIS A 113 12.31 8.49 -3.71
CA HIS A 113 12.45 8.50 -5.17
C HIS A 113 12.83 9.88 -5.66
N PHE A 114 13.81 9.92 -6.54
CA PHE A 114 14.27 11.13 -7.21
C PHE A 114 14.27 10.88 -8.72
N ARG A 115 13.57 11.73 -9.48
CA ARG A 115 13.64 11.74 -10.93
C ARG A 115 14.89 12.50 -11.34
N LEU A 116 15.80 11.85 -12.09
CA LEU A 116 17.03 12.47 -12.57
C LEU A 116 16.84 13.09 -13.94
N ASP A 117 16.17 12.35 -14.82
CA ASP A 117 15.76 12.81 -16.15
C ASP A 117 14.48 12.11 -16.61
N LYS A 118 14.15 12.19 -17.90
CA LYS A 118 12.96 11.55 -18.47
C LYS A 118 12.96 10.03 -18.28
N ASN A 119 14.12 9.40 -18.40
CA ASN A 119 14.25 7.94 -18.48
C ASN A 119 14.94 7.32 -17.25
N SER A 120 15.50 8.14 -16.34
CA SER A 120 16.31 7.66 -15.19
C SER A 120 15.79 8.16 -13.86
N LYS A 121 15.83 7.31 -12.86
CA LYS A 121 15.43 7.62 -11.48
C LYS A 121 16.40 7.00 -10.47
N LEU A 122 16.48 7.63 -9.30
CA LEU A 122 17.24 7.17 -8.14
C LEU A 122 16.27 6.78 -7.04
N ILE A 123 16.52 5.65 -6.40
CA ILE A 123 15.74 5.16 -5.26
C ILE A 123 16.70 4.92 -4.11
N VAL A 124 16.42 5.55 -2.95
CA VAL A 124 17.30 5.55 -1.79
C VAL A 124 16.58 4.90 -0.62
N GLY A 125 17.12 3.83 -0.05
CA GLY A 125 16.58 3.15 1.12
C GLY A 125 16.61 4.04 2.37
N ARG A 126 15.65 3.87 3.27
CA ARG A 126 15.51 4.66 4.50
C ARG A 126 15.97 3.91 5.75
N ASN A 127 16.00 2.59 5.67
CA ASN A 127 16.35 1.67 6.75
C ASN A 127 16.85 0.34 6.16
N LYS A 128 17.26 -0.58 7.05
CA LYS A 128 17.79 -1.88 6.66
C LYS A 128 16.80 -2.71 5.84
N ASP A 129 15.54 -2.79 6.27
CA ASP A 129 14.52 -3.60 5.60
C ASP A 129 14.28 -3.11 4.16
N GLU A 130 14.24 -1.79 3.97
CA GLU A 130 14.13 -1.20 2.63
C GLU A 130 15.37 -1.40 1.77
N ASN A 131 16.56 -1.39 2.36
CA ASN A 131 17.80 -1.71 1.67
C ASN A 131 17.74 -3.14 1.12
N GLU A 132 17.39 -4.12 1.96
CA GLU A 132 17.24 -5.52 1.56
C GLU A 132 16.16 -5.69 0.46
N MET A 133 15.05 -4.96 0.56
CA MET A 133 14.01 -4.96 -0.47
C MET A 133 14.47 -4.32 -1.78
N ILE A 134 15.27 -3.26 -1.74
CA ILE A 134 15.83 -2.61 -2.94
C ILE A 134 16.77 -3.59 -3.66
N GLU A 135 17.63 -4.29 -2.92
CA GLU A 135 18.52 -5.31 -3.50
C GLU A 135 17.72 -6.44 -4.17
N ALA A 136 16.69 -6.95 -3.47
CA ALA A 136 15.84 -8.02 -3.99
C ALA A 136 15.03 -7.62 -5.24
N LEU A 137 14.72 -6.34 -5.40
CA LEU A 137 13.97 -5.80 -6.55
C LEU A 137 14.88 -5.24 -7.66
N ALA A 138 16.20 -5.25 -7.48
CA ALA A 138 17.13 -4.80 -8.51
C ALA A 138 17.10 -5.73 -9.73
N LEU A 139 17.11 -5.14 -10.92
CA LEU A 139 17.15 -5.83 -12.19
C LEU A 139 18.59 -5.83 -12.74
N PRO A 140 18.93 -6.72 -13.69
CA PRO A 140 20.29 -6.83 -14.22
C PRO A 140 20.89 -5.54 -14.80
N ASN A 141 20.05 -4.64 -15.27
CA ASN A 141 20.48 -3.34 -15.85
C ASN A 141 20.46 -2.19 -14.84
N ASP A 142 20.08 -2.44 -13.60
CA ASP A 142 20.14 -1.44 -12.54
C ASP A 142 21.56 -1.32 -11.97
N ILE A 143 21.91 -0.15 -11.48
CA ILE A 143 23.15 0.05 -10.72
C ILE A 143 22.80 0.21 -9.24
N LEU A 144 23.40 -0.64 -8.40
CA LEU A 144 23.34 -0.53 -6.95
C LEU A 144 24.58 0.19 -6.43
N LEU A 145 24.37 1.16 -5.58
CA LEU A 145 25.43 1.93 -4.94
C LEU A 145 25.31 1.80 -3.42
N GLU A 146 26.44 1.55 -2.77
CA GLU A 146 26.58 1.47 -1.32
C GLU A 146 27.86 2.17 -0.87
N ALA A 147 27.86 2.78 0.31
CA ALA A 147 29.06 3.36 0.90
C ALA A 147 29.93 2.26 1.52
N LYS A 148 31.17 2.10 1.07
CA LYS A 148 32.08 1.03 1.51
C LYS A 148 32.53 1.15 2.97
N GLU A 149 32.74 2.37 3.44
CA GLU A 149 33.38 2.63 4.75
C GLU A 149 32.38 3.03 5.85
N HIS A 150 31.12 3.27 5.50
CA HIS A 150 30.10 3.72 6.44
C HIS A 150 28.80 2.97 6.22
N VAL A 151 28.11 2.67 7.31
CA VAL A 151 26.74 2.16 7.23
C VAL A 151 25.86 3.25 6.60
N GLY A 152 25.23 2.92 5.51
CA GLY A 152 24.45 3.88 4.72
C GLY A 152 23.28 3.24 4.00
N PRO A 153 22.54 4.04 3.22
CA PRO A 153 21.47 3.53 2.38
C PRO A 153 22.05 2.74 1.20
N ILE A 154 21.31 1.74 0.77
CA ILE A 154 21.44 1.21 -0.58
C ILE A 154 20.68 2.13 -1.51
N VAL A 155 21.33 2.47 -2.61
CA VAL A 155 20.80 3.36 -3.62
C VAL A 155 20.73 2.61 -4.94
N LEU A 156 19.53 2.58 -5.55
CA LEU A 156 19.29 1.96 -6.84
C LEU A 156 19.11 3.05 -7.89
N LEU A 157 19.95 2.99 -8.91
CA LEU A 157 19.85 3.83 -10.10
C LEU A 157 19.28 3.00 -11.24
N ARG A 158 18.10 3.35 -11.72
CA ARG A 158 17.34 2.66 -12.76
C ARG A 158 17.02 3.57 -13.93
N GLY A 159 17.18 3.06 -15.13
CA GLY A 159 16.76 3.75 -16.35
C GLY A 159 17.72 3.55 -17.51
N GLU A 160 17.63 4.44 -18.49
CA GLU A 160 18.54 4.53 -19.63
C GLU A 160 19.65 5.54 -19.32
N ASN A 161 20.83 5.36 -19.92
CA ASN A 161 21.97 6.27 -19.79
C ASN A 161 22.40 6.52 -18.32
N VAL A 162 22.28 5.48 -17.49
CA VAL A 162 22.59 5.54 -16.05
C VAL A 162 24.00 6.04 -15.75
N ASP A 163 24.96 5.80 -16.65
CA ASP A 163 26.35 6.26 -16.52
C ASP A 163 26.46 7.78 -16.35
N ASN A 164 25.61 8.55 -17.02
CA ASN A 164 25.57 10.01 -16.91
C ASN A 164 25.18 10.52 -15.52
N HIS A 165 24.55 9.68 -14.71
CA HIS A 165 24.07 10.00 -13.37
C HIS A 165 24.86 9.32 -12.26
N LEU A 166 25.87 8.53 -12.59
CA LEU A 166 26.63 7.73 -11.63
C LEU A 166 27.34 8.58 -10.58
N GLU A 167 28.03 9.62 -10.99
CA GLU A 167 28.78 10.51 -10.09
C GLU A 167 27.82 11.23 -9.11
N PHE A 168 26.72 11.76 -9.63
CA PHE A 168 25.70 12.39 -8.77
C PHE A 168 25.10 11.39 -7.80
N SER A 169 24.76 10.19 -8.25
CA SER A 169 24.18 9.14 -7.42
C SER A 169 25.14 8.67 -6.33
N ALA A 170 26.41 8.52 -6.64
CA ALA A 170 27.46 8.21 -5.67
C ALA A 170 27.61 9.33 -4.62
N SER A 171 27.57 10.59 -5.04
CA SER A 171 27.59 11.74 -4.12
C SER A 171 26.41 11.71 -3.16
N VAL A 172 25.20 11.45 -3.63
CA VAL A 172 23.98 11.32 -2.79
C VAL A 172 24.15 10.17 -1.79
N THR A 173 24.67 9.02 -2.22
CA THR A 173 24.89 7.84 -1.37
C THR A 173 25.82 8.18 -0.21
N LEU A 174 26.94 8.86 -0.49
CA LEU A 174 27.92 9.26 0.52
C LEU A 174 27.40 10.34 1.48
N GLN A 175 26.65 11.33 0.98
CA GLN A 175 26.10 12.40 1.80
C GLN A 175 25.07 11.88 2.81
N ILE A 176 24.18 10.97 2.37
CA ILE A 176 23.17 10.39 3.26
C ILE A 176 23.83 9.43 4.27
N GLY A 177 24.81 8.64 3.87
CA GLY A 177 25.56 7.77 4.77
C GLY A 177 26.28 8.56 5.89
N ARG A 178 26.85 9.71 5.60
CA ARG A 178 27.52 10.58 6.58
C ARG A 178 26.57 11.28 7.56
N ALA A 179 25.31 11.48 7.19
CA ALA A 179 24.32 12.17 8.04
C ALA A 179 23.79 11.29 9.20
N HIS A 180 24.16 10.02 9.25
CA HIS A 180 23.74 9.05 10.27
C HIS A 180 24.88 8.61 11.21
N VAL A 181 26.02 9.29 11.19
CA VAL A 181 27.16 9.05 12.11
C VAL A 181 27.17 10.05 13.26
#